data_c6aae4baac495a58971f52ef0d802ffe
#
_entry.id   c6aae4baac495a58971f52ef0d802ffe
#
_cell.length_a   1.000
_cell.length_b   1.000
_cell.length_c   1.000
_cell.angle_alpha   90.00
_cell.angle_beta   90.00
_cell.angle_gamma   90.00
#
_symmetry.space_group_name_H-M   'P 1'
#
loop_
_entity.id
_entity.type
_entity.pdbx_description
1 polymer ?
#
loop_
_entity_poly.entity_id
_entity_poly.type
_entity_poly.pdbx_seq_one_letter_code
_entity_poly.pdbx_strand_id
1 'polypeptide(L)'
;MMIRTHSCAEAKEAWDALTDAQKELVSGENADPDYFGRDTGDASKDDPLNEDNIGENELLVVSFGTSFNDSRAEDISGIEKALEAAYPDWSVRRAFTAQIIINHVQARDDEKIDNVDQALERAVDNGVKNLVVQPTHLMHGAEYDELVETLDNYKDKFETVTVAEPMLGEVGSDATVINEDKAKVAEAITAEAVKTAGYDSLDAAKEDGTAFVFMGHGTSHSAKVSYSQMAAQMKDLSYDNVFIGTVEGEPEETACENVIEAVKEAGYTKVVLRPLMVVAGDHANNDMAGDDEDSWKSQFTASGYFEQRLIHRFQDLEESKQSSRSNIDHTKDAIDSWKP
;
A
#
# COMPACT_ATOMS: atom_id res chain seq x y z
N MET A 1 23.50 -8.54 1.79
CA MET A 1 24.31 -8.31 0.56
C MET A 1 24.41 -6.81 0.37
N MET A 2 25.59 -6.20 0.65
CA MET A 2 25.75 -4.74 0.49
C MET A 2 25.41 -4.36 -0.96
N ILE A 3 24.31 -3.67 -1.15
CA ILE A 3 23.96 -3.11 -2.44
C ILE A 3 24.88 -1.93 -2.69
N ARG A 4 25.66 -2.02 -3.75
CA ARG A 4 26.59 -0.97 -4.13
C ARG A 4 25.81 0.20 -4.71
N THR A 5 25.58 1.23 -3.93
CA THR A 5 24.96 2.50 -4.33
C THR A 5 25.51 3.09 -5.63
N HIS A 6 26.76 2.78 -5.98
CA HIS A 6 27.38 3.19 -7.25
C HIS A 6 26.80 2.50 -8.49
N SER A 7 26.25 1.29 -8.39
CA SER A 7 25.77 0.57 -9.55
C SER A 7 24.48 1.14 -10.15
N CYS A 8 23.61 1.74 -9.31
CA CYS A 8 22.37 2.37 -9.81
C CYS A 8 22.68 3.69 -10.54
N ALA A 9 23.58 4.52 -9.99
CA ALA A 9 24.00 5.76 -10.65
C ALA A 9 24.73 5.48 -11.99
N GLU A 10 25.61 4.47 -12.03
CA GLU A 10 26.30 4.03 -13.25
C GLU A 10 25.30 3.48 -14.29
N ALA A 11 24.29 2.73 -13.85
CA ALA A 11 23.25 2.21 -14.73
C ALA A 11 22.41 3.34 -15.33
N LYS A 12 22.00 4.32 -14.51
CA LYS A 12 21.30 5.52 -14.98
C LYS A 12 22.14 6.33 -15.97
N GLU A 13 23.41 6.60 -15.68
CA GLU A 13 24.29 7.31 -16.60
C GLU A 13 24.44 6.55 -17.93
N ALA A 14 24.56 5.23 -17.89
CA ALA A 14 24.62 4.41 -19.09
C ALA A 14 23.30 4.46 -19.88
N TRP A 15 22.16 4.42 -19.23
CA TRP A 15 20.84 4.57 -19.85
C TRP A 15 20.66 5.95 -20.49
N ASP A 16 20.98 7.01 -19.76
CA ASP A 16 20.86 8.40 -20.24
C ASP A 16 21.77 8.67 -21.46
N ALA A 17 22.89 7.96 -21.55
CA ALA A 17 23.81 8.04 -22.69
C ALA A 17 23.30 7.33 -23.97
N LEU A 18 22.26 6.47 -23.86
CA LEU A 18 21.68 5.82 -25.03
C LEU A 18 20.82 6.80 -25.85
N THR A 19 20.87 6.64 -27.18
CA THR A 19 19.90 7.28 -28.06
C THR A 19 18.53 6.59 -27.97
N ASP A 20 17.46 7.28 -28.37
CA ASP A 20 16.10 6.71 -28.35
C ASP A 20 16.04 5.38 -29.12
N ALA A 21 16.67 5.30 -30.30
CA ALA A 21 16.74 4.08 -31.07
C ALA A 21 17.54 2.93 -30.40
N GLN A 22 18.46 3.26 -29.50
CA GLN A 22 19.17 2.26 -28.69
C GLN A 22 18.34 1.82 -27.50
N LYS A 23 17.58 2.73 -26.88
CA LYS A 23 16.65 2.41 -25.79
C LYS A 23 15.56 1.44 -26.24
N GLU A 24 15.04 1.62 -27.48
CA GLU A 24 14.06 0.68 -28.09
C GLU A 24 14.62 -0.74 -28.32
N LEU A 25 15.93 -0.92 -28.32
CA LEU A 25 16.57 -2.24 -28.48
C LEU A 25 16.86 -2.93 -27.13
N VAL A 26 16.71 -2.24 -26.04
CA VAL A 26 16.86 -2.84 -24.70
C VAL A 26 15.66 -3.75 -24.46
N SER A 27 15.91 -4.95 -23.99
CA SER A 27 14.87 -5.95 -23.73
C SER A 27 15.11 -6.62 -22.37
N GLY A 28 14.06 -7.10 -21.75
CA GLY A 28 14.09 -7.75 -20.46
C GLY A 28 13.14 -7.10 -19.46
N GLU A 29 12.99 -7.71 -18.31
CA GLU A 29 12.06 -7.30 -17.26
C GLU A 29 12.28 -5.85 -16.77
N ASN A 30 13.52 -5.36 -16.88
CA ASN A 30 13.91 -4.00 -16.49
C ASN A 30 14.15 -3.07 -17.69
N ALA A 31 13.59 -3.41 -18.85
CA ALA A 31 13.74 -2.62 -20.08
C ALA A 31 12.68 -1.52 -20.23
N ASP A 32 11.84 -1.32 -19.23
CA ASP A 32 10.86 -0.26 -19.20
C ASP A 32 11.56 1.10 -19.38
N PRO A 33 11.23 1.87 -20.43
CA PRO A 33 11.78 3.21 -20.64
C PRO A 33 11.50 4.16 -19.47
N ASP A 34 10.49 3.88 -18.67
CA ASP A 34 10.13 4.65 -17.48
C ASP A 34 10.86 4.19 -16.21
N TYR A 35 11.63 3.09 -16.26
CA TYR A 35 12.35 2.57 -15.10
C TYR A 35 13.22 3.62 -14.39
N PHE A 36 13.85 4.53 -15.16
CA PHE A 36 14.62 5.65 -14.63
C PHE A 36 13.97 7.03 -14.87
N GLY A 37 12.83 7.11 -15.53
CA GLY A 37 12.46 8.32 -16.22
C GLY A 37 11.13 8.97 -15.92
N ARG A 38 10.17 8.28 -15.32
CA ARG A 38 8.88 8.91 -15.09
C ARG A 38 8.94 9.80 -13.86
N ASP A 39 8.89 11.11 -14.10
CA ASP A 39 8.62 12.08 -13.05
C ASP A 39 7.11 12.10 -12.77
N THR A 40 6.73 11.65 -11.59
CA THR A 40 5.33 11.59 -11.14
C THR A 40 5.02 12.62 -10.07
N GLY A 41 5.81 13.66 -9.98
CA GLY A 41 5.67 14.70 -8.98
C GLY A 41 7.01 15.30 -8.57
N ASP A 42 7.02 16.03 -7.48
CA ASP A 42 8.17 16.74 -6.96
C ASP A 42 8.82 15.96 -5.81
N ALA A 43 9.93 15.26 -6.11
CA ALA A 43 10.68 14.47 -5.13
C ALA A 43 11.10 15.29 -3.89
N SER A 44 11.32 16.61 -4.04
CA SER A 44 11.70 17.47 -2.92
C SER A 44 10.63 17.68 -1.85
N LYS A 45 9.43 17.18 -2.07
CA LYS A 45 8.33 17.21 -1.08
C LYS A 45 8.34 16.02 -0.14
N ASP A 46 9.17 15.04 -0.41
CA ASP A 46 9.33 13.85 0.41
C ASP A 46 10.60 13.95 1.26
N ASP A 47 10.62 13.26 2.39
CA ASP A 47 11.74 13.13 3.30
C ASP A 47 12.02 11.64 3.51
N PRO A 48 13.24 11.14 3.27
CA PRO A 48 13.56 9.73 3.48
C PRO A 48 13.53 9.30 4.96
N LEU A 49 13.40 10.23 5.90
CA LEU A 49 13.33 10.01 7.34
C LEU A 49 14.43 9.06 7.87
N ASN A 50 15.65 9.26 7.43
CA ASN A 50 16.81 8.43 7.80
C ASN A 50 17.93 9.23 8.52
N GLU A 51 17.57 10.27 9.24
CA GLU A 51 18.50 11.10 10.03
C GLU A 51 19.14 10.32 11.17
N ASP A 52 20.33 10.80 11.59
CA ASP A 52 21.05 10.30 12.75
C ASP A 52 20.73 11.13 14.02
N ASN A 53 21.14 10.63 15.18
CA ASN A 53 21.02 11.29 16.48
C ASN A 53 19.56 11.56 16.93
N ILE A 54 18.72 10.59 16.80
CA ILE A 54 17.27 10.70 16.99
C ILE A 54 16.75 10.46 18.40
N GLY A 55 17.58 10.08 19.34
CA GLY A 55 17.16 9.77 20.72
C GLY A 55 16.97 8.26 20.98
N GLU A 56 16.31 7.93 22.10
CA GLU A 56 16.22 6.56 22.60
C GLU A 56 14.97 5.81 22.12
N ASN A 57 13.97 6.52 21.60
CA ASN A 57 12.67 5.94 21.17
C ASN A 57 12.50 6.14 19.68
N GLU A 58 12.33 5.06 18.95
CA GLU A 58 12.10 5.11 17.50
C GLU A 58 10.82 4.38 17.12
N LEU A 59 10.07 5.01 16.23
CA LEU A 59 8.94 4.44 15.52
C LEU A 59 9.34 4.25 14.06
N LEU A 60 9.71 3.03 13.70
CA LEU A 60 10.10 2.68 12.33
C LEU A 60 8.88 2.31 11.51
N VAL A 61 8.51 3.17 10.58
CA VAL A 61 7.42 2.93 9.61
C VAL A 61 7.98 2.14 8.44
N VAL A 62 7.45 0.94 8.22
CA VAL A 62 7.91 0.03 7.17
C VAL A 62 6.83 -0.12 6.11
N SER A 63 7.12 0.34 4.90
CA SER A 63 6.24 0.29 3.74
C SER A 63 6.83 -0.61 2.64
N PHE A 64 5.99 -1.16 1.77
CA PHE A 64 6.49 -1.74 0.51
C PHE A 64 7.26 -0.67 -0.28
N GLY A 65 6.75 0.55 -0.28
CA GLY A 65 7.30 1.69 -1.00
C GLY A 65 6.61 1.95 -2.34
N THR A 66 6.91 3.09 -2.90
CA THR A 66 6.48 3.46 -4.26
C THR A 66 7.53 4.36 -4.92
N SER A 67 7.70 4.20 -6.22
CA SER A 67 8.52 5.09 -7.03
C SER A 67 7.78 6.36 -7.50
N PHE A 68 6.46 6.41 -7.31
CA PHE A 68 5.65 7.58 -7.63
C PHE A 68 5.84 8.66 -6.55
N ASN A 69 6.44 9.80 -6.91
CA ASN A 69 6.80 10.85 -5.96
C ASN A 69 5.58 11.46 -5.27
N ASP A 70 4.48 11.69 -6.01
CA ASP A 70 3.25 12.22 -5.45
C ASP A 70 2.60 11.25 -4.45
N SER A 71 2.48 9.96 -4.80
CA SER A 71 1.96 8.93 -3.87
C SER A 71 2.85 8.77 -2.63
N ARG A 72 4.18 8.84 -2.80
CA ARG A 72 5.10 8.77 -1.66
C ARG A 72 4.93 9.95 -0.71
N ALA A 73 4.82 11.17 -1.24
CA ALA A 73 4.66 12.40 -0.47
C ALA A 73 3.25 12.57 0.14
N GLU A 74 2.21 11.99 -0.46
CA GLU A 74 0.82 12.10 -0.01
C GLU A 74 0.41 10.92 0.86
N ASP A 75 0.62 9.67 0.40
CA ASP A 75 0.13 8.48 1.09
C ASP A 75 1.08 8.06 2.23
N ILE A 76 2.36 7.76 1.89
CA ILE A 76 3.33 7.27 2.89
C ILE A 76 3.65 8.37 3.89
N SER A 77 4.06 9.56 3.43
CA SER A 77 4.34 10.69 4.31
C SER A 77 3.12 11.15 5.10
N GLY A 78 1.90 10.93 4.59
CA GLY A 78 0.67 11.20 5.32
C GLY A 78 0.54 10.36 6.59
N ILE A 79 0.84 9.06 6.50
CA ILE A 79 0.85 8.14 7.63
C ILE A 79 1.96 8.53 8.61
N GLU A 80 3.17 8.77 8.13
CA GLU A 80 4.33 9.12 8.95
C GLU A 80 4.09 10.40 9.74
N LYS A 81 3.62 11.47 9.10
CA LYS A 81 3.26 12.74 9.76
C LYS A 81 2.14 12.58 10.80
N ALA A 82 1.18 11.69 10.56
CA ALA A 82 0.13 11.41 11.53
C ALA A 82 0.70 10.70 12.77
N LEU A 83 1.65 9.78 12.58
CA LEU A 83 2.36 9.10 13.66
C LEU A 83 3.27 10.08 14.42
N GLU A 84 4.02 10.94 13.74
CA GLU A 84 4.81 12.01 14.38
C GLU A 84 3.94 12.92 15.28
N ALA A 85 2.78 13.31 14.77
CA ALA A 85 1.85 14.15 15.52
C ALA A 85 1.22 13.43 16.74
N ALA A 86 0.99 12.11 16.62
CA ALA A 86 0.42 11.30 17.71
C ALA A 86 1.44 10.94 18.78
N TYR A 87 2.72 10.77 18.39
CA TYR A 87 3.81 10.30 19.27
C TYR A 87 5.00 11.27 19.26
N PRO A 88 4.85 12.51 19.76
CA PRO A 88 5.88 13.55 19.66
C PRO A 88 7.18 13.24 20.43
N ASP A 89 7.15 12.27 21.33
CA ASP A 89 8.32 11.80 22.10
C ASP A 89 9.08 10.65 21.39
N TRP A 90 8.63 10.26 20.19
CA TRP A 90 9.22 9.22 19.35
C TRP A 90 9.76 9.82 18.08
N SER A 91 10.90 9.33 17.64
CA SER A 91 11.44 9.70 16.33
C SER A 91 10.89 8.77 15.27
N VAL A 92 10.12 9.31 14.33
CA VAL A 92 9.59 8.53 13.20
C VAL A 92 10.68 8.36 12.16
N ARG A 93 10.86 7.13 11.68
CA ARG A 93 11.82 6.74 10.64
C ARG A 93 11.11 5.88 9.60
N ARG A 94 11.70 5.84 8.40
CA ARG A 94 11.16 5.12 7.24
C ARG A 94 12.08 3.96 6.86
N ALA A 95 11.48 2.86 6.44
CA ALA A 95 12.14 1.83 5.63
C ALA A 95 11.20 1.31 4.55
N PHE A 96 11.77 0.89 3.42
CA PHE A 96 11.03 0.17 2.37
C PHE A 96 11.47 -1.29 2.31
N THR A 97 10.51 -2.18 2.00
CA THR A 97 10.79 -3.61 1.78
C THR A 97 11.17 -3.89 0.32
N ALA A 98 10.62 -3.15 -0.64
CA ALA A 98 10.87 -3.37 -2.07
C ALA A 98 12.19 -2.76 -2.54
N GLN A 99 13.23 -3.57 -2.64
CA GLN A 99 14.56 -3.10 -3.08
C GLN A 99 14.55 -2.50 -4.48
N ILE A 100 13.69 -2.99 -5.38
CA ILE A 100 13.56 -2.43 -6.73
C ILE A 100 13.07 -0.97 -6.67
N ILE A 101 12.14 -0.66 -5.78
CA ILE A 101 11.63 0.70 -5.57
C ILE A 101 12.73 1.61 -5.01
N ILE A 102 13.47 1.15 -4.00
CA ILE A 102 14.59 1.90 -3.43
C ILE A 102 15.62 2.25 -4.51
N ASN A 103 15.99 1.26 -5.34
CA ASN A 103 16.94 1.45 -6.42
C ASN A 103 16.45 2.45 -7.47
N HIS A 104 15.15 2.38 -7.80
CA HIS A 104 14.53 3.27 -8.77
C HIS A 104 14.53 4.72 -8.27
N VAL A 105 14.05 4.95 -7.05
CA VAL A 105 14.03 6.29 -6.43
C VAL A 105 15.44 6.86 -6.33
N GLN A 106 16.41 6.07 -5.88
CA GLN A 106 17.80 6.51 -5.79
C GLN A 106 18.40 6.86 -7.16
N ALA A 107 18.13 6.05 -8.17
CA ALA A 107 18.67 6.28 -9.52
C ALA A 107 18.08 7.53 -10.18
N ARG A 108 16.79 7.79 -9.97
CA ARG A 108 16.07 8.90 -10.59
C ARG A 108 16.27 10.21 -9.84
N ASP A 109 16.12 10.17 -8.50
CA ASP A 109 16.01 11.37 -7.67
C ASP A 109 17.23 11.61 -6.77
N ASP A 110 18.22 10.69 -6.78
CA ASP A 110 19.36 10.65 -5.83
C ASP A 110 18.92 10.58 -4.34
N GLU A 111 17.70 10.18 -4.10
CA GLU A 111 17.13 10.03 -2.76
C GLU A 111 17.47 8.65 -2.18
N LYS A 112 17.98 8.63 -0.95
CA LYS A 112 18.43 7.40 -0.29
C LYS A 112 17.42 6.99 0.77
N ILE A 113 16.61 6.00 0.43
CA ILE A 113 15.68 5.38 1.35
C ILE A 113 16.32 4.09 1.89
N ASP A 114 16.29 3.91 3.21
CA ASP A 114 16.80 2.71 3.85
C ASP A 114 15.89 1.51 3.55
N ASN A 115 16.48 0.34 3.30
CA ASN A 115 15.76 -0.92 3.44
C ASN A 115 15.67 -1.33 4.92
N VAL A 116 14.95 -2.41 5.24
CA VAL A 116 14.70 -2.82 6.63
C VAL A 116 15.99 -3.06 7.39
N ASP A 117 16.97 -3.78 6.81
CA ASP A 117 18.26 -4.03 7.46
C ASP A 117 19.03 -2.74 7.72
N GLN A 118 19.09 -1.83 6.75
CA GLN A 118 19.76 -0.55 6.87
C GLN A 118 19.12 0.33 7.95
N ALA A 119 17.80 0.36 8.02
CA ALA A 119 17.07 1.12 9.04
C ALA A 119 17.31 0.54 10.44
N LEU A 120 17.32 -0.79 10.60
CA LEU A 120 17.60 -1.45 11.87
C LEU A 120 19.08 -1.27 12.31
N GLU A 121 20.02 -1.36 11.37
CA GLU A 121 21.43 -1.03 11.64
C GLU A 121 21.57 0.43 12.09
N ARG A 122 20.92 1.37 11.43
CA ARG A 122 20.90 2.79 11.78
C ARG A 122 20.29 3.02 13.17
N ALA A 123 19.19 2.34 13.51
CA ALA A 123 18.59 2.41 14.84
C ALA A 123 19.58 1.96 15.93
N VAL A 124 20.30 0.87 15.70
CA VAL A 124 21.36 0.40 16.61
C VAL A 124 22.50 1.43 16.74
N ASP A 125 22.96 1.98 15.62
CA ASP A 125 24.05 2.97 15.61
C ASP A 125 23.62 4.29 16.27
N ASN A 126 22.37 4.66 16.19
CA ASN A 126 21.78 5.81 16.88
C ASN A 126 21.59 5.58 18.39
N GLY A 127 21.75 4.37 18.87
CA GLY A 127 21.61 4.03 20.29
C GLY A 127 20.14 3.98 20.73
N VAL A 128 19.23 3.64 19.81
CA VAL A 128 17.81 3.40 20.10
C VAL A 128 17.67 2.28 21.14
N LYS A 129 16.85 2.51 22.14
CA LYS A 129 16.54 1.52 23.18
C LYS A 129 15.19 0.90 22.99
N ASN A 130 14.22 1.73 22.61
CA ASN A 130 12.82 1.32 22.43
C ASN A 130 12.45 1.48 20.96
N LEU A 131 12.14 0.37 20.31
CA LEU A 131 11.78 0.32 18.90
C LEU A 131 10.36 -0.22 18.73
N VAL A 132 9.50 0.54 18.09
CA VAL A 132 8.24 0.05 17.53
C VAL A 132 8.36 0.03 16.02
N VAL A 133 8.07 -1.10 15.42
CA VAL A 133 7.98 -1.23 13.97
C VAL A 133 6.51 -1.20 13.57
N GLN A 134 6.10 -0.16 12.83
CA GLN A 134 4.75 -0.03 12.27
C GLN A 134 4.75 -0.39 10.79
N PRO A 135 4.31 -1.60 10.42
CA PRO A 135 4.13 -1.93 9.02
C PRO A 135 2.92 -1.18 8.45
N THR A 136 3.07 -0.62 7.26
CA THR A 136 1.94 -0.07 6.51
C THR A 136 1.39 -1.06 5.49
N HIS A 137 1.74 -2.33 5.61
CA HIS A 137 1.19 -3.41 4.80
C HIS A 137 -0.32 -3.54 5.04
N LEU A 138 -1.02 -4.03 4.03
CA LEU A 138 -2.47 -4.23 4.15
C LEU A 138 -2.80 -5.35 5.15
N MET A 139 -2.00 -6.44 5.16
CA MET A 139 -2.26 -7.66 5.92
C MET A 139 -0.96 -8.39 6.29
N HIS A 140 -1.06 -9.46 7.08
CA HIS A 140 0.03 -10.39 7.40
C HIS A 140 0.42 -11.25 6.17
N GLY A 141 0.94 -10.60 5.14
CA GLY A 141 1.43 -11.24 3.92
C GLY A 141 2.90 -11.65 4.00
N ALA A 142 3.47 -12.04 2.85
CA ALA A 142 4.85 -12.49 2.77
C ALA A 142 5.85 -11.40 3.23
N GLU A 143 5.62 -10.15 2.84
CA GLU A 143 6.48 -9.03 3.24
C GLU A 143 6.43 -8.75 4.75
N TYR A 144 5.26 -8.97 5.38
CA TYR A 144 5.14 -8.87 6.83
C TYR A 144 5.93 -9.99 7.53
N ASP A 145 5.85 -11.21 7.03
CA ASP A 145 6.59 -12.35 7.57
C ASP A 145 8.11 -12.14 7.45
N GLU A 146 8.58 -11.65 6.29
CA GLU A 146 10.00 -11.31 6.08
C GLU A 146 10.47 -10.18 7.01
N LEU A 147 9.63 -9.17 7.24
CA LEU A 147 9.90 -8.10 8.19
C LEU A 147 10.10 -8.65 9.60
N VAL A 148 9.20 -9.52 10.06
CA VAL A 148 9.28 -10.14 11.39
C VAL A 148 10.52 -11.03 11.51
N GLU A 149 10.83 -11.82 10.48
CA GLU A 149 12.03 -12.65 10.44
C GLU A 149 13.32 -11.80 10.47
N THR A 150 13.35 -10.71 9.72
CA THR A 150 14.48 -9.78 9.72
C THR A 150 14.66 -9.17 11.10
N LEU A 151 13.59 -8.71 11.73
CA LEU A 151 13.62 -8.10 13.05
C LEU A 151 14.12 -9.08 14.13
N ASP A 152 13.86 -10.38 13.98
CA ASP A 152 14.34 -11.41 14.91
C ASP A 152 15.86 -11.41 15.07
N ASN A 153 16.61 -11.00 14.03
CA ASN A 153 18.07 -10.88 14.08
C ASN A 153 18.57 -9.67 14.90
N TYR A 154 17.67 -8.72 15.19
CA TYR A 154 18.00 -7.47 15.89
C TYR A 154 17.36 -7.36 17.28
N LYS A 155 16.50 -8.28 17.70
CA LYS A 155 15.75 -8.21 18.98
C LYS A 155 16.64 -7.94 20.19
N ASP A 156 17.80 -8.60 20.26
CA ASP A 156 18.73 -8.46 21.37
C ASP A 156 19.52 -7.12 21.36
N LYS A 157 19.31 -6.29 20.36
CA LYS A 157 19.99 -4.98 20.24
C LYS A 157 19.23 -3.86 20.94
N PHE A 158 17.97 -4.06 21.25
CA PHE A 158 17.08 -3.07 21.86
C PHE A 158 16.66 -3.50 23.26
N GLU A 159 16.31 -2.54 24.12
CA GLU A 159 15.73 -2.84 25.43
C GLU A 159 14.29 -3.34 25.27
N THR A 160 13.54 -2.73 24.35
CA THR A 160 12.19 -3.17 23.94
C THR A 160 12.05 -3.09 22.42
N VAL A 161 11.39 -4.09 21.85
CA VAL A 161 11.06 -4.10 20.43
C VAL A 161 9.71 -4.79 20.20
N THR A 162 8.87 -4.21 19.39
CA THR A 162 7.54 -4.76 19.04
C THR A 162 7.18 -4.38 17.60
N VAL A 163 6.53 -5.31 16.91
CA VAL A 163 5.87 -5.04 15.62
C VAL A 163 4.39 -4.77 15.89
N ALA A 164 3.88 -3.68 15.37
CA ALA A 164 2.46 -3.37 15.39
C ALA A 164 1.69 -4.13 14.31
N GLU A 165 0.38 -4.21 14.45
CA GLU A 165 -0.48 -4.86 13.46
C GLU A 165 -0.52 -4.10 12.13
N PRO A 166 -0.62 -4.79 10.98
CA PRO A 166 -0.91 -4.18 9.69
C PRO A 166 -2.37 -3.69 9.62
N MET A 167 -2.74 -2.97 8.55
CA MET A 167 -4.02 -2.25 8.46
C MET A 167 -5.25 -3.12 8.73
N LEU A 168 -5.30 -4.34 8.21
CA LEU A 168 -6.42 -5.27 8.40
C LEU A 168 -6.32 -6.12 9.66
N GLY A 169 -5.29 -5.89 10.51
CA GLY A 169 -5.05 -6.63 11.74
C GLY A 169 -4.84 -8.13 11.50
N GLU A 170 -5.07 -8.92 12.54
CA GLU A 170 -4.88 -10.38 12.51
C GLU A 170 -5.69 -11.06 11.39
N VAL A 171 -5.11 -12.11 10.82
CA VAL A 171 -5.77 -12.99 9.85
C VAL A 171 -6.54 -14.08 10.59
N GLY A 172 -7.85 -14.14 10.39
CA GLY A 172 -8.67 -15.23 10.94
C GLY A 172 -8.41 -16.56 10.26
N SER A 173 -8.90 -17.64 10.87
CA SER A 173 -8.72 -19.01 10.35
C SER A 173 -9.41 -19.26 9.00
N ASP A 174 -10.46 -18.50 8.71
CA ASP A 174 -11.25 -18.60 7.48
C ASP A 174 -12.01 -17.27 7.23
N ALA A 175 -12.75 -17.22 6.13
CA ALA A 175 -13.47 -16.02 5.70
C ALA A 175 -14.57 -15.52 6.67
N THR A 176 -14.95 -16.31 7.67
CA THR A 176 -16.01 -15.94 8.63
C THR A 176 -15.47 -15.43 9.96
N VAL A 177 -14.16 -15.58 10.21
CA VAL A 177 -13.52 -15.11 11.43
C VAL A 177 -12.91 -13.73 11.15
N ILE A 178 -13.72 -12.70 11.40
CA ILE A 178 -13.41 -11.32 11.03
C ILE A 178 -13.11 -10.52 12.30
N ASN A 179 -12.05 -9.71 12.28
CA ASN A 179 -11.68 -8.81 13.38
C ASN A 179 -12.30 -7.42 13.19
N GLU A 180 -12.20 -6.57 14.24
CA GLU A 180 -12.75 -5.21 14.22
C GLU A 180 -12.06 -4.27 13.22
N ASP A 181 -10.78 -4.51 12.89
CA ASP A 181 -10.03 -3.64 11.98
C ASP A 181 -10.58 -3.73 10.56
N LYS A 182 -10.98 -4.92 10.11
CA LYS A 182 -11.64 -5.10 8.83
C LYS A 182 -12.97 -4.34 8.75
N ALA A 183 -13.73 -4.29 9.86
CA ALA A 183 -14.97 -3.52 9.91
C ALA A 183 -14.70 -2.01 9.78
N LYS A 184 -13.73 -1.49 10.55
CA LYS A 184 -13.32 -0.07 10.49
C LYS A 184 -12.84 0.32 9.10
N VAL A 185 -12.00 -0.53 8.48
CA VAL A 185 -11.49 -0.28 7.12
C VAL A 185 -12.64 -0.33 6.11
N ALA A 186 -13.52 -1.34 6.16
CA ALA A 186 -14.65 -1.47 5.26
C ALA A 186 -15.58 -0.24 5.30
N GLU A 187 -15.91 0.25 6.51
CA GLU A 187 -16.72 1.45 6.69
C GLU A 187 -16.03 2.70 6.12
N ALA A 188 -14.75 2.88 6.41
CA ALA A 188 -13.99 4.05 6.00
C ALA A 188 -13.81 4.16 4.49
N ILE A 189 -13.32 3.08 3.85
CA ILE A 189 -13.08 3.08 2.40
C ILE A 189 -14.40 3.21 1.61
N THR A 190 -15.48 2.61 2.13
CA THR A 190 -16.80 2.72 1.48
C THR A 190 -17.36 4.14 1.61
N ALA A 191 -17.28 4.74 2.79
CA ALA A 191 -17.76 6.12 3.00
C ALA A 191 -17.02 7.11 2.09
N GLU A 192 -15.70 6.97 1.96
CA GLU A 192 -14.90 7.84 1.10
C GLU A 192 -15.18 7.60 -0.39
N ALA A 193 -15.31 6.33 -0.81
CA ALA A 193 -15.66 6.00 -2.20
C ALA A 193 -17.01 6.59 -2.60
N VAL A 194 -18.02 6.51 -1.73
CA VAL A 194 -19.35 7.08 -1.93
C VAL A 194 -19.27 8.59 -2.08
N LYS A 195 -18.60 9.28 -1.18
CA LYS A 195 -18.40 10.73 -1.19
C LYS A 195 -17.68 11.20 -2.44
N THR A 196 -16.57 10.57 -2.79
CA THR A 196 -15.77 10.93 -3.97
C THR A 196 -16.51 10.64 -5.29
N ALA A 197 -17.37 9.62 -5.31
CA ALA A 197 -18.26 9.34 -6.43
C ALA A 197 -19.39 10.37 -6.55
N GLY A 198 -19.58 11.23 -5.55
CA GLY A 198 -20.58 12.31 -5.54
C GLY A 198 -21.96 11.84 -5.10
N TYR A 199 -22.05 10.75 -4.33
CA TYR A 199 -23.29 10.28 -3.74
C TYR A 199 -23.43 10.75 -2.28
N ASP A 200 -24.66 11.02 -1.85
CA ASP A 200 -24.95 11.37 -0.46
C ASP A 200 -24.90 10.17 0.49
N SER A 201 -25.09 8.95 -0.05
CA SER A 201 -25.04 7.70 0.71
C SER A 201 -24.80 6.50 -0.20
N LEU A 202 -24.40 5.37 0.40
CA LEU A 202 -24.27 4.10 -0.30
C LEU A 202 -25.62 3.62 -0.90
N ASP A 203 -26.71 3.84 -0.18
CA ASP A 203 -28.06 3.53 -0.66
C ASP A 203 -28.44 4.38 -1.90
N ALA A 204 -28.08 5.66 -1.89
CA ALA A 204 -28.31 6.52 -3.07
C ALA A 204 -27.55 6.03 -4.31
N ALA A 205 -26.31 5.57 -4.13
CA ALA A 205 -25.55 4.95 -5.21
C ALA A 205 -26.17 3.63 -5.67
N LYS A 206 -26.66 2.80 -4.73
CA LYS A 206 -27.36 1.55 -5.02
C LYS A 206 -28.64 1.79 -5.82
N GLU A 207 -29.45 2.78 -5.45
CA GLU A 207 -30.68 3.17 -6.19
C GLU A 207 -30.35 3.69 -7.60
N ASP A 208 -29.20 4.32 -7.80
CA ASP A 208 -28.70 4.78 -9.11
C ASP A 208 -28.07 3.65 -9.95
N GLY A 209 -28.05 2.42 -9.42
CA GLY A 209 -27.50 1.24 -10.07
C GLY A 209 -25.97 1.18 -10.07
N THR A 210 -25.32 1.84 -9.10
CA THR A 210 -23.87 1.92 -8.99
C THR A 210 -23.32 0.93 -7.97
N ALA A 211 -22.34 0.12 -8.40
CA ALA A 211 -21.50 -0.72 -7.55
C ALA A 211 -20.13 -0.09 -7.33
N PHE A 212 -19.55 -0.34 -6.16
CA PHE A 212 -18.16 -0.03 -5.84
C PHE A 212 -17.36 -1.32 -5.86
N VAL A 213 -16.22 -1.31 -6.53
CA VAL A 213 -15.31 -2.45 -6.60
C VAL A 213 -13.95 -2.02 -6.07
N PHE A 214 -13.56 -2.61 -4.94
CA PHE A 214 -12.27 -2.39 -4.33
C PHE A 214 -11.28 -3.46 -4.80
N MET A 215 -10.22 -3.04 -5.49
CA MET A 215 -9.19 -3.92 -6.06
C MET A 215 -7.93 -3.93 -5.21
N GLY A 216 -7.65 -5.04 -4.53
CA GLY A 216 -6.37 -5.31 -3.89
C GLY A 216 -5.35 -5.93 -4.87
N HIS A 217 -4.13 -6.15 -4.39
CA HIS A 217 -3.11 -6.83 -5.19
C HIS A 217 -3.45 -8.31 -5.41
N GLY A 218 -3.84 -9.02 -4.35
CA GLY A 218 -3.90 -10.47 -4.34
C GLY A 218 -2.58 -11.07 -3.84
N THR A 219 -2.60 -12.33 -3.47
CA THR A 219 -1.40 -13.04 -3.03
C THR A 219 -1.64 -14.55 -2.99
N SER A 220 -0.63 -15.34 -3.33
CA SER A 220 -0.63 -16.79 -3.11
C SER A 220 -0.40 -17.17 -1.64
N HIS A 221 0.01 -16.22 -0.79
CA HIS A 221 0.19 -16.41 0.65
C HIS A 221 -1.12 -16.79 1.34
N SER A 222 -1.05 -17.49 2.48
CA SER A 222 -2.23 -17.89 3.26
C SER A 222 -3.09 -16.71 3.73
N ALA A 223 -2.48 -15.52 3.88
CA ALA A 223 -3.17 -14.27 4.20
C ALA A 223 -4.18 -13.80 3.14
N LYS A 224 -4.22 -14.40 1.95
CA LYS A 224 -5.22 -14.12 0.90
C LYS A 224 -6.67 -14.22 1.41
N VAL A 225 -6.90 -14.99 2.47
CA VAL A 225 -8.21 -15.09 3.12
C VAL A 225 -8.71 -13.73 3.64
N SER A 226 -7.83 -12.76 3.89
CA SER A 226 -8.21 -11.40 4.28
C SER A 226 -9.09 -10.71 3.23
N TYR A 227 -8.92 -10.99 1.95
CA TYR A 227 -9.80 -10.47 0.90
C TYR A 227 -11.20 -11.10 0.97
N SER A 228 -11.30 -12.41 1.21
CA SER A 228 -12.59 -13.08 1.44
C SER A 228 -13.25 -12.58 2.72
N GLN A 229 -12.47 -12.29 3.78
CA GLN A 229 -12.96 -11.69 5.03
C GLN A 229 -13.49 -10.26 4.78
N MET A 230 -12.80 -9.45 3.98
CA MET A 230 -13.30 -8.12 3.61
C MET A 230 -14.61 -8.22 2.82
N ALA A 231 -14.72 -9.15 1.88
CA ALA A 231 -15.96 -9.39 1.15
C ALA A 231 -17.11 -9.86 2.07
N ALA A 232 -16.81 -10.69 3.07
CA ALA A 232 -17.78 -11.11 4.08
C ALA A 232 -18.17 -9.92 4.98
N GLN A 233 -17.21 -9.09 5.39
CA GLN A 233 -17.47 -7.89 6.19
C GLN A 233 -18.37 -6.88 5.46
N MET A 234 -18.21 -6.70 4.15
CA MET A 234 -19.12 -5.85 3.37
C MET A 234 -20.57 -6.37 3.43
N LYS A 235 -20.74 -7.69 3.38
CA LYS A 235 -22.08 -8.31 3.51
C LYS A 235 -22.65 -8.15 4.92
N ASP A 236 -21.84 -8.31 5.96
CA ASP A 236 -22.27 -8.15 7.35
C ASP A 236 -22.72 -6.71 7.63
N LEU A 237 -22.10 -5.73 6.99
CA LEU A 237 -22.49 -4.32 7.01
C LEU A 237 -23.70 -4.00 6.11
N SER A 238 -24.23 -4.98 5.39
CA SER A 238 -25.30 -4.79 4.38
C SER A 238 -24.90 -3.88 3.21
N TYR A 239 -23.62 -3.88 2.84
CA TYR A 239 -23.07 -3.12 1.72
C TYR A 239 -23.18 -3.94 0.42
N ASP A 240 -24.44 -4.21 -0.01
CA ASP A 240 -24.76 -5.13 -1.09
C ASP A 240 -24.20 -4.70 -2.46
N ASN A 241 -23.86 -3.42 -2.63
CA ASN A 241 -23.28 -2.86 -3.85
C ASN A 241 -21.76 -2.61 -3.74
N VAL A 242 -21.09 -3.30 -2.79
CA VAL A 242 -19.64 -3.23 -2.63
C VAL A 242 -19.03 -4.61 -2.86
N PHE A 243 -18.01 -4.67 -3.71
CA PHE A 243 -17.34 -5.90 -4.14
C PHE A 243 -15.83 -5.79 -3.90
N ILE A 244 -15.20 -6.91 -3.60
CA ILE A 244 -13.75 -7.03 -3.42
C ILE A 244 -13.18 -7.83 -4.58
N GLY A 245 -12.12 -7.32 -5.17
CA GLY A 245 -11.37 -8.01 -6.21
C GLY A 245 -9.87 -7.90 -5.99
N THR A 246 -9.06 -8.60 -6.80
CA THR A 246 -7.61 -8.56 -6.74
C THR A 246 -6.99 -8.68 -8.13
N VAL A 247 -5.85 -7.99 -8.33
CA VAL A 247 -5.09 -8.04 -9.59
C VAL A 247 -4.69 -9.48 -9.94
N GLU A 248 -4.13 -10.20 -8.95
CA GLU A 248 -3.63 -11.57 -9.14
C GLU A 248 -4.73 -12.63 -9.22
N GLY A 249 -6.01 -12.28 -8.99
CA GLY A 249 -7.10 -13.24 -8.93
C GLY A 249 -6.95 -14.26 -7.79
N GLU A 250 -6.33 -13.87 -6.69
CA GLU A 250 -6.08 -14.69 -5.52
C GLU A 250 -6.64 -14.03 -4.24
N PRO A 251 -7.67 -14.60 -3.64
CA PRO A 251 -8.35 -15.88 -3.97
C PRO A 251 -9.18 -15.81 -5.27
N GLU A 252 -9.49 -16.97 -5.89
CA GLU A 252 -10.10 -17.09 -7.22
C GLU A 252 -11.41 -16.29 -7.40
N GLU A 253 -12.23 -16.21 -6.36
CA GLU A 253 -13.49 -15.44 -6.40
C GLU A 253 -13.25 -13.92 -6.57
N THR A 254 -12.04 -13.43 -6.37
CA THR A 254 -11.66 -12.03 -6.52
C THR A 254 -11.06 -11.68 -7.88
N ALA A 255 -10.94 -12.66 -8.79
CA ALA A 255 -10.48 -12.43 -10.16
C ALA A 255 -11.44 -11.48 -10.91
N CYS A 256 -10.89 -10.66 -11.80
CA CYS A 256 -11.64 -9.60 -12.51
C CYS A 256 -12.92 -10.13 -13.17
N GLU A 257 -12.83 -11.23 -13.90
CA GLU A 257 -13.97 -11.86 -14.58
C GLU A 257 -15.06 -12.32 -13.61
N ASN A 258 -14.69 -12.88 -12.45
CA ASN A 258 -15.64 -13.33 -11.44
C ASN A 258 -16.33 -12.13 -10.76
N VAL A 259 -15.59 -11.04 -10.51
CA VAL A 259 -16.16 -9.80 -9.97
C VAL A 259 -17.11 -9.15 -10.97
N ILE A 260 -16.75 -9.09 -12.26
CA ILE A 260 -17.63 -8.60 -13.33
C ILE A 260 -18.94 -9.39 -13.35
N GLU A 261 -18.86 -10.73 -13.27
CA GLU A 261 -20.04 -11.60 -13.25
C GLU A 261 -20.91 -11.34 -12.02
N ALA A 262 -20.31 -11.25 -10.84
CA ALA A 262 -21.02 -10.98 -9.59
C ALA A 262 -21.73 -9.62 -9.62
N VAL A 263 -21.10 -8.57 -10.13
CA VAL A 263 -21.72 -7.24 -10.28
C VAL A 263 -22.91 -7.28 -11.27
N LYS A 264 -22.78 -8.04 -12.37
CA LYS A 264 -23.87 -8.26 -13.34
C LYS A 264 -25.04 -9.00 -12.74
N GLU A 265 -24.77 -10.12 -12.03
CA GLU A 265 -25.80 -10.91 -11.37
C GLU A 265 -26.57 -10.12 -10.31
N ALA A 266 -25.86 -9.21 -9.61
CA ALA A 266 -26.47 -8.28 -8.66
C ALA A 266 -27.31 -7.18 -9.33
N GLY A 267 -27.23 -7.02 -10.66
CA GLY A 267 -28.07 -6.12 -11.45
C GLY A 267 -27.58 -4.68 -11.52
N TYR A 268 -26.34 -4.41 -11.13
CA TYR A 268 -25.74 -3.07 -11.25
C TYR A 268 -25.33 -2.77 -12.70
N THR A 269 -25.40 -1.49 -13.08
CA THR A 269 -25.11 -1.01 -14.44
C THR A 269 -23.97 -0.01 -14.49
N LYS A 270 -23.52 0.49 -13.34
CA LYS A 270 -22.42 1.42 -13.20
C LYS A 270 -21.42 0.87 -12.20
N VAL A 271 -20.13 1.12 -12.43
CA VAL A 271 -19.06 0.67 -11.53
C VAL A 271 -18.12 1.83 -11.22
N VAL A 272 -17.76 1.93 -9.95
CA VAL A 272 -16.66 2.76 -9.44
C VAL A 272 -15.56 1.83 -9.00
N LEU A 273 -14.40 1.88 -9.68
CA LEU A 273 -13.21 1.12 -9.29
C LEU A 273 -12.38 1.94 -8.31
N ARG A 274 -11.96 1.30 -7.22
CA ARG A 274 -11.09 1.90 -6.18
C ARG A 274 -9.99 0.92 -5.81
N PRO A 275 -8.77 1.37 -5.54
CA PRO A 275 -7.74 0.48 -5.01
C PRO A 275 -8.04 0.11 -3.55
N LEU A 276 -7.80 -1.15 -3.18
CA LEU A 276 -7.69 -1.64 -1.81
C LEU A 276 -6.20 -1.89 -1.54
N MET A 277 -5.46 -0.80 -1.52
CA MET A 277 -4.00 -0.78 -1.36
C MET A 277 -3.65 0.44 -0.52
N VAL A 278 -2.64 0.33 0.34
CA VAL A 278 -2.23 1.45 1.20
C VAL A 278 -1.60 2.58 0.37
N VAL A 279 -0.98 2.23 -0.74
CA VAL A 279 -0.35 3.19 -1.66
C VAL A 279 -0.82 2.93 -3.09
N ALA A 280 -1.29 3.98 -3.76
CA ALA A 280 -1.67 3.95 -5.16
C ALA A 280 -0.41 4.02 -6.05
N GLY A 281 0.21 2.86 -6.28
CA GLY A 281 1.37 2.69 -7.14
C GLY A 281 1.02 2.20 -8.54
N ASP A 282 1.90 1.39 -9.11
CA ASP A 282 1.80 0.85 -10.46
C ASP A 282 0.48 0.09 -10.71
N HIS A 283 0.11 -0.82 -9.81
CA HIS A 283 -1.12 -1.60 -9.94
C HIS A 283 -2.40 -0.74 -9.99
N ALA A 284 -2.47 0.34 -9.22
CA ALA A 284 -3.61 1.24 -9.28
C ALA A 284 -3.64 2.05 -10.59
N ASN A 285 -2.50 2.45 -11.10
CA ASN A 285 -2.39 3.28 -12.30
C ASN A 285 -2.47 2.46 -13.60
N ASN A 286 -1.91 1.27 -13.63
CA ASN A 286 -1.83 0.43 -14.82
C ASN A 286 -2.86 -0.70 -14.80
N ASP A 287 -2.80 -1.62 -13.84
CA ASP A 287 -3.70 -2.80 -13.81
C ASP A 287 -5.15 -2.43 -13.55
N MET A 288 -5.41 -1.44 -12.69
CA MET A 288 -6.78 -0.99 -12.45
C MET A 288 -7.25 0.00 -13.51
N ALA A 289 -6.48 1.07 -13.73
CA ALA A 289 -6.93 2.28 -14.42
C ALA A 289 -6.26 2.52 -15.78
N GLY A 290 -5.33 1.66 -16.19
CA GLY A 290 -4.62 1.74 -17.46
C GLY A 290 -5.53 1.58 -18.68
N ASP A 291 -4.95 1.85 -19.86
CA ASP A 291 -5.64 1.74 -21.14
C ASP A 291 -5.40 0.39 -21.84
N ASP A 292 -4.56 -0.48 -21.28
CA ASP A 292 -4.28 -1.81 -21.81
C ASP A 292 -5.53 -2.71 -21.73
N GLU A 293 -5.63 -3.67 -22.65
CA GLU A 293 -6.81 -4.52 -22.80
C GLU A 293 -7.10 -5.37 -21.55
N ASP A 294 -6.06 -5.70 -20.77
CA ASP A 294 -6.11 -6.50 -19.55
C ASP A 294 -6.33 -5.66 -18.28
N SER A 295 -6.31 -4.32 -18.37
CA SER A 295 -6.68 -3.48 -17.23
C SER A 295 -8.12 -3.72 -16.80
N TRP A 296 -8.39 -3.61 -15.51
CA TRP A 296 -9.76 -3.74 -14.97
C TRP A 296 -10.74 -2.77 -15.64
N LYS A 297 -10.32 -1.53 -15.83
CA LYS A 297 -11.07 -0.53 -16.59
C LYS A 297 -11.49 -1.04 -17.97
N SER A 298 -10.54 -1.55 -18.74
CA SER A 298 -10.81 -2.02 -20.10
C SER A 298 -11.71 -3.25 -20.09
N GLN A 299 -11.50 -4.20 -19.18
CA GLN A 299 -12.32 -5.41 -19.05
C GLN A 299 -13.77 -5.08 -18.64
N PHE A 300 -13.98 -4.19 -17.65
CA PHE A 300 -15.30 -3.73 -17.27
C PHE A 300 -15.98 -3.00 -18.43
N THR A 301 -15.28 -2.14 -19.15
CA THR A 301 -15.80 -1.44 -20.33
C THR A 301 -16.16 -2.43 -21.45
N ALA A 302 -15.31 -3.38 -21.77
CA ALA A 302 -15.54 -4.39 -22.80
C ALA A 302 -16.71 -5.34 -22.45
N SER A 303 -17.07 -5.46 -21.18
CA SER A 303 -18.22 -6.24 -20.74
C SER A 303 -19.56 -5.71 -21.29
N GLY A 304 -19.59 -4.46 -21.78
CA GLY A 304 -20.74 -3.82 -22.45
C GLY A 304 -21.93 -3.52 -21.55
N TYR A 305 -21.82 -3.74 -20.24
CA TYR A 305 -22.91 -3.60 -19.28
C TYR A 305 -22.75 -2.44 -18.30
N PHE A 306 -21.57 -1.81 -18.28
CA PHE A 306 -21.24 -0.80 -17.29
C PHE A 306 -20.93 0.55 -17.92
N GLU A 307 -21.57 1.58 -17.40
CA GLU A 307 -21.13 2.95 -17.56
C GLU A 307 -20.10 3.22 -16.45
N GLN A 308 -18.85 3.42 -16.84
CA GLN A 308 -17.73 3.45 -15.91
C GLN A 308 -17.43 4.86 -15.42
N ARG A 309 -17.31 5.01 -14.12
CA ARG A 309 -16.74 6.19 -13.49
C ARG A 309 -15.48 5.79 -12.74
N LEU A 310 -14.33 6.16 -13.30
CA LEU A 310 -13.03 5.92 -12.69
C LEU A 310 -12.63 7.06 -11.77
N ILE A 311 -12.25 6.71 -10.56
CA ILE A 311 -11.64 7.65 -9.62
C ILE A 311 -10.21 7.15 -9.38
N HIS A 312 -9.25 7.88 -9.95
CA HIS A 312 -7.87 7.46 -10.16
C HIS A 312 -6.93 7.63 -8.98
N ARG A 313 -7.34 8.24 -7.85
CA ARG A 313 -6.41 8.55 -6.78
C ARG A 313 -7.03 8.38 -5.40
N PHE A 314 -6.21 7.89 -4.47
CA PHE A 314 -6.35 8.21 -3.05
C PHE A 314 -6.07 9.71 -2.84
N GLN A 315 -6.78 10.58 -3.53
CA GLN A 315 -6.55 12.03 -3.45
C GLN A 315 -7.27 12.69 -2.29
N ASP A 316 -7.97 11.93 -1.46
CA ASP A 316 -8.67 12.51 -0.34
C ASP A 316 -7.98 12.20 0.99
N LEU A 317 -7.52 13.27 1.61
CA LEU A 317 -7.01 13.39 2.98
C LEU A 317 -7.73 12.51 4.04
N GLU A 318 -8.90 11.96 3.75
CA GLU A 318 -9.67 11.16 4.69
C GLU A 318 -9.42 9.65 4.61
N GLU A 319 -9.11 9.07 3.44
CA GLU A 319 -8.62 7.68 3.37
C GLU A 319 -7.23 7.58 3.99
N SER A 320 -6.35 8.52 3.66
CA SER A 320 -5.05 8.69 4.32
C SER A 320 -5.20 8.88 5.84
N LYS A 321 -6.20 9.63 6.31
CA LYS A 321 -6.49 9.79 7.74
C LYS A 321 -7.00 8.51 8.41
N GLN A 322 -7.78 7.67 7.72
CA GLN A 322 -8.25 6.42 8.32
C GLN A 322 -7.15 5.36 8.35
N SER A 323 -6.36 5.25 7.31
CA SER A 323 -5.14 4.44 7.33
C SER A 323 -4.21 4.90 8.45
N SER A 324 -4.03 6.22 8.59
CA SER A 324 -3.26 6.81 9.67
C SER A 324 -3.85 6.51 11.05
N ARG A 325 -5.18 6.55 11.23
CA ARG A 325 -5.84 6.21 12.51
C ARG A 325 -5.62 4.74 12.88
N SER A 326 -5.79 3.82 11.94
CA SER A 326 -5.51 2.40 12.19
C SER A 326 -4.06 2.19 12.62
N ASN A 327 -3.12 2.79 11.91
CA ASN A 327 -1.70 2.71 12.26
C ASN A 327 -1.39 3.35 13.63
N ILE A 328 -2.03 4.48 13.98
CA ILE A 328 -1.90 5.11 15.30
C ILE A 328 -2.42 4.19 16.40
N ASP A 329 -3.59 3.58 16.22
CA ASP A 329 -4.18 2.67 17.20
C ASP A 329 -3.30 1.42 17.38
N HIS A 330 -2.84 0.81 16.30
CA HIS A 330 -1.96 -0.36 16.36
C HIS A 330 -0.58 -0.03 16.97
N THR A 331 0.00 1.12 16.65
CA THR A 331 1.22 1.62 17.30
C THR A 331 1.02 1.80 18.80
N LYS A 332 -0.15 2.36 19.21
CA LYS A 332 -0.49 2.53 20.61
C LYS A 332 -0.55 1.19 21.34
N ASP A 333 -1.22 0.20 20.77
CA ASP A 333 -1.34 -1.12 21.35
C ASP A 333 0.02 -1.80 21.48
N ALA A 334 0.89 -1.63 20.49
CA ALA A 334 2.28 -2.10 20.52
C ALA A 334 3.07 -1.47 21.68
N ILE A 335 2.99 -0.14 21.85
CA ILE A 335 3.63 0.58 22.97
C ILE A 335 3.03 0.14 24.31
N ASP A 336 1.71 0.02 24.40
CA ASP A 336 1.02 -0.34 25.63
C ASP A 336 1.30 -1.80 26.05
N SER A 337 1.69 -2.69 25.11
CA SER A 337 2.09 -4.07 25.40
C SER A 337 3.31 -4.18 26.31
N TRP A 338 4.13 -3.11 26.42
CA TRP A 338 5.30 -3.06 27.30
C TRP A 338 5.00 -2.62 28.72
N LYS A 339 3.80 -2.06 28.94
CA LYS A 339 3.41 -1.61 30.29
C LYS A 339 2.96 -2.83 31.10
N PRO A 340 3.54 -3.05 32.32
CA PRO A 340 3.20 -4.19 33.15
C PRO A 340 1.76 -4.15 33.69
#